data_c41dec8cd469bebb345d025d85416386
#
_entry.id   c41dec8cd469bebb345d025d85416386
#
_cell.length_a   1.000
_cell.length_b   1.000
_cell.length_c   1.000
_cell.angle_alpha   90.00
_cell.angle_beta   90.00
_cell.angle_gamma   90.00
#
_symmetry.space_group_name_H-M   'P 1'
#
loop_
_entity.id
_entity.type
_entity.pdbx_description
1 polymer ?
#
loop_
_entity_poly.entity_id
_entity_poly.type
_entity_poly.pdbx_seq_one_letter_code
_entity_poly.pdbx_strand_id
1 'polypeptide(L)'
;MPRKSCSGSRVTVLALSTSSPALSIALVDGRKVLARHHQLIGRGHAEALVPAIAALLTGRRVEAIIVDIGPGSYTGIRIGIAAARALGVAWGVPVHGVSALGLVAAQAFAADPTLDSVFALIDAGRGHAVGALIGPDLLSSLPAVVTSLPAGAAAAGAGAGLLPGAAALHLDHPDAAFAGHLPPAALGLPQALYAGD
;
A
#
# COMPACT_ATOMS: atom_id res chain seq x y z
N MET A 1 -13.45 10.90 -43.78
CA MET A 1 -12.78 9.93 -42.92
C MET A 1 -12.97 10.35 -41.46
N PRO A 2 -13.66 9.59 -40.64
CA PRO A 2 -13.83 9.95 -39.24
C PRO A 2 -12.50 9.74 -38.50
N ARG A 3 -12.04 10.78 -37.80
CA ARG A 3 -10.88 10.71 -36.90
C ARG A 3 -11.19 9.70 -35.79
N LYS A 4 -10.40 8.62 -35.73
CA LYS A 4 -10.40 7.72 -34.58
C LYS A 4 -10.07 8.58 -33.34
N SER A 5 -11.03 8.67 -32.43
CA SER A 5 -10.78 9.22 -31.11
C SER A 5 -9.65 8.40 -30.48
N CYS A 6 -8.56 9.05 -30.10
CA CYS A 6 -7.58 8.47 -29.21
C CYS A 6 -8.30 8.10 -27.91
N SER A 7 -8.67 6.85 -27.79
CA SER A 7 -9.00 6.26 -26.50
C SER A 7 -7.72 6.38 -25.67
N GLY A 8 -7.73 7.24 -24.64
CA GLY A 8 -6.61 7.39 -23.73
C GLY A 8 -6.17 6.00 -23.31
N SER A 9 -4.91 5.70 -23.55
CA SER A 9 -4.27 4.44 -23.15
C SER A 9 -4.54 4.25 -21.65
N ARG A 10 -5.36 3.26 -21.31
CA ARG A 10 -5.63 2.92 -19.90
C ARG A 10 -4.40 2.25 -19.35
N VAL A 11 -3.70 2.94 -18.46
CA VAL A 11 -2.50 2.42 -17.81
C VAL A 11 -2.92 1.46 -16.69
N THR A 12 -2.78 0.17 -16.94
CA THR A 12 -3.03 -0.82 -15.88
C THR A 12 -1.79 -0.99 -15.02
N VAL A 13 -1.92 -0.67 -13.75
CA VAL A 13 -0.87 -0.82 -12.73
C VAL A 13 -1.18 -2.02 -11.87
N LEU A 14 -0.19 -2.89 -11.66
CA LEU A 14 -0.22 -3.93 -10.64
C LEU A 14 0.30 -3.36 -9.34
N ALA A 15 -0.51 -3.36 -8.30
CA ALA A 15 -0.12 -2.97 -6.95
C ALA A 15 -0.05 -4.18 -6.02
N LEU A 16 0.99 -4.24 -5.16
CA LEU A 16 1.29 -5.35 -4.26
C LEU A 16 1.56 -4.83 -2.85
N SER A 17 0.97 -5.45 -1.83
CA SER A 17 1.35 -5.30 -0.43
C SER A 17 1.41 -6.65 0.26
N THR A 18 2.55 -6.92 0.89
CA THR A 18 2.86 -8.14 1.65
C THR A 18 3.52 -7.81 2.99
N SER A 19 3.53 -6.54 3.39
CA SER A 19 4.20 -6.05 4.60
C SER A 19 3.42 -6.32 5.89
N SER A 20 2.18 -6.76 5.79
CA SER A 20 1.27 -7.04 6.91
C SER A 20 0.77 -8.49 6.85
N PRO A 21 0.01 -8.98 7.86
CA PRO A 21 -0.67 -10.28 7.79
C PRO A 21 -1.62 -10.43 6.59
N ALA A 22 -2.04 -9.34 5.96
CA ALA A 22 -2.84 -9.40 4.74
C ALA A 22 -1.96 -9.50 3.49
N LEU A 23 -2.33 -10.40 2.57
CA LEU A 23 -1.88 -10.40 1.19
C LEU A 23 -2.82 -9.50 0.39
N SER A 24 -2.31 -8.40 -0.12
CA SER A 24 -3.11 -7.45 -0.90
C SER A 24 -2.50 -7.25 -2.29
N ILE A 25 -3.33 -7.45 -3.31
CA ILE A 25 -2.96 -7.30 -4.72
C ILE A 25 -4.10 -6.59 -5.43
N ALA A 26 -3.79 -5.62 -6.26
CA ALA A 26 -4.80 -4.96 -7.08
C ALA A 26 -4.28 -4.63 -8.48
N LEU A 27 -5.19 -4.64 -9.44
CA LEU A 27 -5.01 -4.01 -10.74
C LEU A 27 -5.80 -2.71 -10.73
N VAL A 28 -5.13 -1.60 -10.97
CA VAL A 28 -5.74 -0.27 -10.93
C VAL A 28 -5.46 0.51 -12.23
N ASP A 29 -6.40 1.38 -12.60
CA ASP A 29 -6.28 2.38 -13.67
C ASP A 29 -6.60 3.74 -13.04
N GLY A 30 -5.58 4.51 -12.67
CA GLY A 30 -5.73 5.62 -11.75
C GLY A 30 -6.40 5.16 -10.45
N ARG A 31 -7.44 5.83 -10.00
CA ARG A 31 -8.21 5.46 -8.79
C ARG A 31 -9.20 4.31 -9.01
N LYS A 32 -9.40 3.88 -10.26
CA LYS A 32 -10.34 2.79 -10.55
C LYS A 32 -9.70 1.44 -10.29
N VAL A 33 -10.31 0.65 -9.42
CA VAL A 33 -9.94 -0.74 -9.17
C VAL A 33 -10.54 -1.62 -10.27
N LEU A 34 -9.68 -2.32 -11.02
CA LEU A 34 -10.07 -3.25 -12.08
C LEU A 34 -10.24 -4.67 -11.59
N ALA A 35 -9.40 -5.07 -10.63
CA ALA A 35 -9.46 -6.34 -9.92
C ALA A 35 -8.73 -6.19 -8.57
N ARG A 36 -9.14 -6.95 -7.57
CA ARG A 36 -8.58 -6.89 -6.21
C ARG A 36 -8.57 -8.28 -5.58
N HIS A 37 -7.48 -8.58 -4.89
CA HIS A 37 -7.36 -9.68 -3.94
C HIS A 37 -6.82 -9.11 -2.64
N HIS A 38 -7.57 -9.21 -1.56
CA HIS A 38 -7.16 -8.75 -0.24
C HIS A 38 -7.63 -9.78 0.78
N GLN A 39 -6.70 -10.50 1.35
CA GLN A 39 -7.01 -11.62 2.24
C GLN A 39 -6.05 -11.65 3.42
N LEU A 40 -6.58 -11.79 4.61
CA LEU A 40 -5.79 -12.04 5.81
C LEU A 40 -5.31 -13.50 5.80
N ILE A 41 -4.04 -13.72 5.49
CA ILE A 41 -3.45 -15.06 5.42
C ILE A 41 -2.48 -15.33 6.57
N GLY A 42 -2.02 -14.29 7.27
CA GLY A 42 -1.07 -14.38 8.36
C GLY A 42 0.34 -14.76 7.92
N ARG A 43 0.51 -15.91 7.32
CA ARG A 43 1.78 -16.45 6.78
C ARG A 43 1.56 -17.08 5.41
N GLY A 44 2.65 -17.41 4.69
CA GLY A 44 2.55 -18.06 3.38
C GLY A 44 2.46 -17.09 2.20
N HIS A 45 2.91 -15.84 2.38
CA HIS A 45 2.89 -14.82 1.31
C HIS A 45 3.72 -15.26 0.10
N ALA A 46 4.84 -15.96 0.30
CA ALA A 46 5.72 -16.39 -0.79
C ALA A 46 5.02 -17.37 -1.72
N GLU A 47 4.29 -18.32 -1.15
CA GLU A 47 3.56 -19.35 -1.89
C GLU A 47 2.28 -18.81 -2.54
N ALA A 48 1.59 -17.87 -1.87
CA ALA A 48 0.30 -17.36 -2.31
C ALA A 48 0.40 -16.24 -3.35
N LEU A 49 1.47 -15.42 -3.33
CA LEU A 49 1.57 -14.17 -4.08
C LEU A 49 1.47 -14.39 -5.59
N VAL A 50 2.32 -15.24 -6.15
CA VAL A 50 2.40 -15.43 -7.61
C VAL A 50 1.13 -16.07 -8.19
N PRO A 51 0.56 -17.13 -7.57
CA PRO A 51 -0.74 -17.65 -8.00
C PRO A 51 -1.86 -16.62 -7.95
N ALA A 52 -1.93 -15.79 -6.90
CA ALA A 52 -2.94 -14.76 -6.78
C ALA A 52 -2.78 -13.65 -7.84
N ILE A 53 -1.54 -13.24 -8.18
CA ILE A 53 -1.28 -12.31 -9.28
C ILE A 53 -1.77 -12.92 -10.61
N ALA A 54 -1.40 -14.16 -10.89
CA ALA A 54 -1.81 -14.84 -12.13
C ALA A 54 -3.34 -14.90 -12.28
N ALA A 55 -4.05 -15.20 -11.20
CA ALA A 55 -5.51 -15.21 -11.18
C ALA A 55 -6.13 -13.83 -11.45
N LEU A 56 -5.51 -12.75 -10.97
CA LEU A 56 -6.01 -11.39 -11.20
C LEU A 56 -5.78 -10.89 -12.63
N LEU A 57 -4.67 -11.25 -13.24
CA LEU A 57 -4.25 -10.69 -14.55
C LEU A 57 -5.26 -11.02 -15.66
N THR A 58 -5.76 -12.23 -15.74
CA THR A 58 -6.77 -12.67 -16.74
C THR A 58 -6.58 -12.08 -18.14
N GLY A 59 -5.33 -12.13 -18.65
CA GLY A 59 -4.97 -11.63 -19.98
C GLY A 59 -4.78 -10.11 -20.08
N ARG A 60 -4.84 -9.37 -18.97
CA ARG A 60 -4.54 -7.92 -18.95
C ARG A 60 -3.04 -7.69 -19.03
N ARG A 61 -2.66 -6.64 -19.77
CA ARG A 61 -1.30 -6.15 -19.82
C ARG A 61 -1.08 -5.15 -18.68
N VAL A 62 0.01 -5.32 -17.95
CA VAL A 62 0.48 -4.39 -16.92
C VAL A 62 1.50 -3.45 -17.54
N GLU A 63 1.44 -2.16 -17.20
CA GLU A 63 2.35 -1.12 -17.72
C GLU A 63 3.29 -0.58 -16.63
N ALA A 64 2.96 -0.78 -15.35
CA ALA A 64 3.82 -0.46 -14.22
C ALA A 64 3.46 -1.34 -13.01
N ILE A 65 4.41 -1.48 -12.09
CA ILE A 65 4.20 -2.18 -10.82
C ILE A 65 4.45 -1.19 -9.68
N ILE A 66 3.56 -1.17 -8.69
CA ILE A 66 3.74 -0.48 -7.41
C ILE A 66 3.84 -1.55 -6.33
N VAL A 67 4.86 -1.47 -5.49
CA VAL A 67 5.06 -2.41 -4.38
C VAL A 67 5.20 -1.67 -3.07
N ASP A 68 4.51 -2.15 -2.05
CA ASP A 68 4.66 -1.73 -0.67
C ASP A 68 6.07 -2.10 -0.18
N ILE A 69 6.80 -1.07 0.26
CA ILE A 69 8.18 -1.19 0.76
C ILE A 69 8.27 -1.17 2.29
N GLY A 70 7.13 -1.15 3.00
CA GLY A 70 7.05 -1.06 4.45
C GLY A 70 6.71 0.35 4.97
N PRO A 71 6.77 0.57 6.27
CA PRO A 71 7.21 -0.37 7.31
C PRO A 71 6.27 -1.55 7.52
N GLY A 72 6.77 -2.64 8.12
CA GLY A 72 5.99 -3.84 8.40
C GLY A 72 6.85 -5.09 8.54
N SER A 73 6.30 -6.24 8.21
CA SER A 73 6.98 -7.53 8.26
C SER A 73 8.25 -7.54 7.40
N TYR A 74 9.39 -7.74 8.03
CA TYR A 74 10.70 -7.81 7.37
C TYR A 74 10.73 -8.83 6.21
N THR A 75 10.20 -10.02 6.44
CA THR A 75 10.12 -11.07 5.41
C THR A 75 9.11 -10.72 4.34
N GLY A 76 7.94 -10.24 4.74
CA GLY A 76 6.87 -9.87 3.81
C GLY A 76 7.30 -8.78 2.82
N ILE A 77 7.91 -7.70 3.31
CA ILE A 77 8.43 -6.62 2.47
C ILE A 77 9.38 -7.16 1.40
N ARG A 78 10.32 -8.04 1.78
CA ARG A 78 11.28 -8.61 0.84
C ARG A 78 10.65 -9.52 -0.19
N ILE A 79 9.64 -10.32 0.19
CA ILE A 79 8.87 -11.16 -0.74
C ILE A 79 8.21 -10.28 -1.80
N GLY A 80 7.50 -9.22 -1.40
CA GLY A 80 6.83 -8.32 -2.32
C GLY A 80 7.80 -7.62 -3.28
N ILE A 81 8.88 -7.04 -2.75
CA ILE A 81 9.90 -6.34 -3.56
C ILE A 81 10.57 -7.30 -4.54
N ALA A 82 10.96 -8.50 -4.10
CA ALA A 82 11.60 -9.48 -4.98
C ALA A 82 10.67 -9.91 -6.11
N ALA A 83 9.40 -10.20 -5.81
CA ALA A 83 8.40 -10.55 -6.80
C ALA A 83 8.15 -9.40 -7.79
N ALA A 84 7.96 -8.17 -7.28
CA ALA A 84 7.74 -7.00 -8.12
C ALA A 84 8.91 -6.74 -9.09
N ARG A 85 10.16 -6.84 -8.59
CA ARG A 85 11.36 -6.68 -9.42
C ARG A 85 11.47 -7.77 -10.47
N ALA A 86 11.23 -9.04 -10.12
CA ALA A 86 11.28 -10.15 -11.05
C ALA A 86 10.23 -9.99 -12.16
N LEU A 87 9.01 -9.62 -11.81
CA LEU A 87 7.93 -9.35 -12.76
C LEU A 87 8.22 -8.12 -13.62
N GLY A 88 8.78 -7.05 -13.04
CA GLY A 88 9.20 -5.85 -13.76
C GLY A 88 10.21 -6.17 -14.86
N VAL A 89 11.21 -7.00 -14.55
CA VAL A 89 12.18 -7.49 -15.55
C VAL A 89 11.50 -8.36 -16.61
N ALA A 90 10.67 -9.33 -16.18
CA ALA A 90 10.02 -10.26 -17.09
C ALA A 90 9.05 -9.57 -18.07
N TRP A 91 8.38 -8.50 -17.64
CA TRP A 91 7.39 -7.77 -18.45
C TRP A 91 7.95 -6.51 -19.11
N GLY A 92 9.17 -6.11 -18.76
CA GLY A 92 9.79 -4.89 -19.28
C GLY A 92 9.09 -3.61 -18.81
N VAL A 93 8.59 -3.58 -17.57
CA VAL A 93 7.84 -2.46 -16.99
C VAL A 93 8.52 -1.87 -15.76
N PRO A 94 8.35 -0.57 -15.50
CA PRO A 94 8.93 0.06 -14.30
C PRO A 94 8.29 -0.48 -13.02
N VAL A 95 9.10 -0.48 -11.94
CA VAL A 95 8.68 -0.85 -10.59
C VAL A 95 8.92 0.32 -9.64
N HIS A 96 7.89 0.73 -8.93
CA HIS A 96 7.92 1.82 -7.95
C HIS A 96 7.62 1.29 -6.55
N GLY A 97 8.30 1.84 -5.56
CA GLY A 97 8.04 1.60 -4.15
C GLY A 97 7.06 2.60 -3.58
N VAL A 98 6.25 2.20 -2.62
CA VAL A 98 5.32 3.05 -1.87
C VAL A 98 5.30 2.64 -0.40
N SER A 99 5.20 3.62 0.50
CA SER A 99 5.09 3.33 1.93
C SER A 99 3.77 2.61 2.26
N ALA A 100 3.84 1.60 3.13
CA ALA A 100 2.66 0.97 3.74
C ALA A 100 1.77 2.01 4.44
N LEU A 101 2.38 3.00 5.08
CA LEU A 101 1.67 4.09 5.75
C LEU A 101 0.88 4.95 4.75
N GLY A 102 1.45 5.21 3.57
CA GLY A 102 0.77 5.92 2.50
C GLY A 102 -0.48 5.18 2.02
N LEU A 103 -0.40 3.84 1.88
CA LEU A 103 -1.57 3.02 1.53
C LEU A 103 -2.65 3.06 2.62
N VAL A 104 -2.27 2.98 3.90
CA VAL A 104 -3.21 3.09 5.03
C VAL A 104 -3.86 4.48 5.08
N ALA A 105 -3.08 5.55 4.90
CA ALA A 105 -3.62 6.90 4.86
C ALA A 105 -4.58 7.10 3.68
N ALA A 106 -4.24 6.59 2.49
CA ALA A 106 -5.12 6.65 1.32
C ALA A 106 -6.47 5.96 1.55
N GLN A 107 -6.49 4.86 2.29
CA GLN A 107 -7.74 4.20 2.73
C GLN A 107 -8.52 5.11 3.67
N ALA A 108 -7.85 5.73 4.66
CA ALA A 108 -8.50 6.59 5.64
C ALA A 108 -9.16 7.80 4.97
N PHE A 109 -8.46 8.52 4.11
CA PHE A 109 -9.02 9.65 3.37
C PHE A 109 -10.11 9.26 2.36
N ALA A 110 -10.07 8.04 1.84
CA ALA A 110 -11.16 7.53 1.00
C ALA A 110 -12.41 7.17 1.80
N ALA A 111 -12.23 6.71 3.04
CA ALA A 111 -13.34 6.40 3.97
C ALA A 111 -13.94 7.66 4.58
N ASP A 112 -13.11 8.65 4.92
CA ASP A 112 -13.54 9.95 5.44
C ASP A 112 -12.75 11.09 4.79
N PRO A 113 -13.30 11.70 3.73
CA PRO A 113 -12.68 12.82 3.02
C PRO A 113 -12.62 14.14 3.83
N THR A 114 -13.23 14.18 5.01
CA THR A 114 -13.24 15.36 5.88
C THR A 114 -12.04 15.45 6.82
N LEU A 115 -11.20 14.41 6.83
CA LEU A 115 -9.99 14.38 7.65
C LEU A 115 -8.98 15.43 7.17
N ASP A 116 -8.47 16.23 8.09
CA ASP A 116 -7.33 17.12 7.84
C ASP A 116 -6.00 16.37 7.86
N SER A 117 -5.92 15.31 8.65
CA SER A 117 -4.74 14.45 8.76
C SER A 117 -5.11 13.12 9.44
N VAL A 118 -4.26 12.11 9.26
CA VAL A 118 -4.41 10.81 9.92
C VAL A 118 -3.04 10.29 10.38
N PHE A 119 -2.99 9.73 11.58
CA PHE A 119 -1.86 8.91 12.00
C PHE A 119 -1.99 7.52 11.35
N ALA A 120 -1.20 7.28 10.32
CA ALA A 120 -1.06 5.96 9.73
C ALA A 120 -0.08 5.14 10.56
N LEU A 121 -0.51 3.99 11.08
CA LEU A 121 0.19 3.23 12.11
C LEU A 121 0.26 1.75 11.74
N ILE A 122 1.44 1.18 11.84
CA ILE A 122 1.68 -0.25 11.67
C ILE A 122 2.04 -0.86 13.02
N ASP A 123 1.55 -2.06 13.31
CA ASP A 123 2.05 -2.86 14.40
C ASP A 123 3.44 -3.41 14.04
N ALA A 124 4.46 -2.87 14.69
CA ALA A 124 5.84 -3.32 14.50
C ALA A 124 6.22 -4.54 15.37
N GLY A 125 5.25 -5.09 16.08
CA GLY A 125 5.44 -6.18 17.03
C GLY A 125 5.92 -5.70 18.39
N ARG A 126 5.89 -6.58 19.38
CA ARG A 126 6.30 -6.33 20.78
C ARG A 126 5.56 -5.16 21.44
N GLY A 127 4.33 -4.85 20.99
CA GLY A 127 3.53 -3.74 21.52
C GLY A 127 3.96 -2.35 21.07
N HIS A 128 4.75 -2.25 20.00
CA HIS A 128 5.21 -0.97 19.46
C HIS A 128 4.44 -0.62 18.18
N ALA A 129 3.86 0.58 18.15
CA ALA A 129 3.33 1.20 16.94
C ALA A 129 4.42 2.00 16.23
N VAL A 130 4.52 1.84 14.91
CA VAL A 130 5.38 2.65 14.05
C VAL A 130 4.51 3.36 13.03
N GLY A 131 4.73 4.64 12.83
CA GLY A 131 3.90 5.39 11.90
C GLY A 131 4.33 6.82 11.69
N ALA A 132 3.46 7.55 11.01
CA ALA A 132 3.62 8.96 10.71
C ALA A 132 2.27 9.67 10.63
N LEU A 133 2.27 10.98 10.89
CA LEU A 133 1.13 11.84 10.58
C LEU A 133 1.17 12.16 9.07
N ILE A 134 0.06 11.90 8.39
CA ILE A 134 -0.07 12.07 6.94
C ILE A 134 -1.25 12.99 6.65
N GLY A 135 -1.02 13.99 5.83
CA GLY A 135 -2.04 14.91 5.33
C GLY A 135 -2.73 14.42 4.05
N PRO A 136 -3.69 15.19 3.51
CA PRO A 136 -4.42 14.85 2.30
C PRO A 136 -3.56 14.77 1.03
N ASP A 137 -2.35 15.32 1.06
CA ASP A 137 -1.35 15.20 0.00
C ASP A 137 -0.74 13.79 -0.10
N LEU A 138 -0.99 12.94 0.91
CA LEU A 138 -0.50 11.56 1.02
C LEU A 138 1.04 11.43 0.99
N LEU A 139 1.74 12.50 1.32
CA LEU A 139 3.19 12.49 1.50
C LEU A 139 3.50 12.11 2.95
N SER A 140 4.25 11.04 3.13
CA SER A 140 4.67 10.61 4.47
C SER A 140 6.06 11.12 4.80
N SER A 141 6.24 11.56 6.05
CA SER A 141 7.55 11.69 6.67
C SER A 141 8.15 10.30 6.95
N LEU A 142 9.41 10.27 7.37
CA LEU A 142 10.03 9.03 7.83
C LEU A 142 9.22 8.43 9.00
N PRO A 143 8.99 7.11 8.98
CA PRO A 143 8.25 6.44 10.05
C PRO A 143 9.04 6.48 11.37
N ALA A 144 8.34 6.73 12.46
CA ALA A 144 8.91 6.75 13.80
C ALA A 144 8.10 5.87 14.75
N VAL A 145 8.71 5.47 15.86
CA VAL A 145 7.98 4.82 16.96
C VAL A 145 7.04 5.84 17.57
N VAL A 146 5.76 5.46 17.64
CA VAL A 146 4.69 6.28 18.22
C VAL A 146 4.24 5.63 19.53
N THR A 147 4.34 6.36 20.63
CA THR A 147 3.98 5.89 21.96
C THR A 147 2.67 6.50 22.49
N SER A 148 2.23 7.62 21.92
CA SER A 148 0.99 8.29 22.27
C SER A 148 0.49 9.12 21.08
N LEU A 149 -0.82 9.41 21.08
CA LEU A 149 -1.47 10.30 20.12
C LEU A 149 -2.17 11.44 20.87
N PRO A 150 -2.31 12.59 20.21
CA PRO A 150 -3.21 13.64 20.72
C PRO A 150 -4.64 13.10 20.93
N ALA A 151 -5.31 13.55 21.96
CA ALA A 151 -6.69 13.13 22.23
C ALA A 151 -7.60 13.43 21.01
N GLY A 152 -8.34 12.42 20.56
CA GLY A 152 -9.24 12.53 19.41
C GLY A 152 -8.56 12.55 18.04
N ALA A 153 -7.24 12.34 17.97
CA ALA A 153 -6.54 12.24 16.69
C ALA A 153 -7.02 11.03 15.87
N ALA A 154 -7.34 11.25 14.60
CA ALA A 154 -7.68 10.16 13.70
C ALA A 154 -6.49 9.24 13.51
N ALA A 155 -6.71 7.93 13.62
CA ALA A 155 -5.67 6.93 13.47
C ALA A 155 -6.16 5.75 12.64
N ALA A 156 -5.32 5.22 11.76
CA ALA A 156 -5.61 4.07 10.92
C ALA A 156 -4.42 3.11 10.90
N GLY A 157 -4.67 1.84 10.64
CA GLY A 157 -3.69 0.77 10.64
C GLY A 157 -3.66 -0.03 11.94
N ALA A 158 -3.08 -1.23 11.88
CA ALA A 158 -3.03 -2.17 13.00
C ALA A 158 -2.37 -1.60 14.27
N GLY A 159 -1.44 -0.66 14.12
CA GLY A 159 -0.80 0.03 15.23
C GLY A 159 -1.72 0.95 16.04
N ALA A 160 -2.86 1.37 15.47
CA ALA A 160 -3.81 2.25 16.15
C ALA A 160 -4.41 1.58 17.40
N GLY A 161 -4.66 0.28 17.35
CA GLY A 161 -5.16 -0.51 18.47
C GLY A 161 -4.20 -0.64 19.67
N LEU A 162 -2.92 -0.29 19.46
CA LEU A 162 -1.91 -0.31 20.53
C LEU A 162 -1.86 1.00 21.31
N LEU A 163 -2.50 2.05 20.85
CA LEU A 163 -2.42 3.39 21.44
C LEU A 163 -3.74 3.80 22.07
N PRO A 164 -3.78 4.05 23.39
CA PRO A 164 -4.98 4.46 24.07
C PRO A 164 -5.48 5.83 23.60
N GLY A 165 -6.78 6.00 23.49
CA GLY A 165 -7.39 7.29 23.13
C GLY A 165 -7.38 7.66 21.65
N ALA A 166 -6.90 6.76 20.78
CA ALA A 166 -6.98 6.94 19.34
C ALA A 166 -8.44 6.84 18.84
N ALA A 167 -8.87 7.75 17.97
CA ALA A 167 -10.07 7.57 17.15
C ALA A 167 -9.73 6.62 15.99
N ALA A 168 -9.76 5.31 16.25
CA ALA A 168 -9.33 4.30 15.30
C ALA A 168 -10.35 4.11 14.16
N LEU A 169 -9.86 4.25 12.94
CA LEU A 169 -10.60 3.94 11.72
C LEU A 169 -10.36 2.48 11.33
N HIS A 170 -10.92 1.51 11.89
CA HIS A 170 -10.80 0.04 11.62
C HIS A 170 -10.29 -0.37 10.21
N LEU A 171 -9.14 0.16 9.82
CA LEU A 171 -8.44 -0.04 8.54
C LEU A 171 -7.07 -0.65 8.86
N ASP A 172 -7.06 -1.93 9.23
CA ASP A 172 -5.91 -2.54 9.93
C ASP A 172 -4.70 -2.82 9.04
N HIS A 173 -4.92 -3.02 7.74
CA HIS A 173 -3.84 -3.45 6.85
C HIS A 173 -3.75 -2.59 5.59
N PRO A 174 -2.52 -2.38 5.06
CA PRO A 174 -2.33 -1.73 3.77
C PRO A 174 -3.08 -2.47 2.66
N ASP A 175 -3.88 -1.74 1.88
CA ASP A 175 -4.61 -2.31 0.76
C ASP A 175 -4.07 -1.76 -0.57
N ALA A 176 -3.57 -2.65 -1.41
CA ALA A 176 -3.01 -2.34 -2.71
C ALA A 176 -4.00 -1.65 -3.66
N ALA A 177 -5.31 -1.81 -3.43
CA ALA A 177 -6.35 -1.14 -4.22
C ALA A 177 -6.29 0.38 -4.15
N PHE A 178 -5.68 0.93 -3.09
CA PHE A 178 -5.54 2.38 -2.90
C PHE A 178 -4.24 2.95 -3.47
N ALA A 179 -3.40 2.15 -4.10
CA ALA A 179 -2.15 2.62 -4.72
C ALA A 179 -2.39 3.71 -5.77
N GLY A 180 -3.52 3.65 -6.49
CA GLY A 180 -3.90 4.67 -7.46
C GLY A 180 -4.35 6.02 -6.88
N HIS A 181 -4.45 6.15 -5.56
CA HIS A 181 -4.73 7.41 -4.86
C HIS A 181 -3.46 8.19 -4.53
N LEU A 182 -2.32 7.51 -4.54
CA LEU A 182 -1.05 8.11 -4.16
C LEU A 182 -0.54 9.02 -5.28
N PRO A 183 -0.05 10.22 -4.94
CA PRO A 183 0.53 11.12 -5.94
C PRO A 183 1.87 10.56 -6.47
N PRO A 184 2.30 10.96 -7.67
CA PRO A 184 3.59 10.53 -8.21
C PRO A 184 4.78 10.82 -7.26
N ALA A 185 4.70 11.89 -6.48
CA ALA A 185 5.74 12.26 -5.50
C ALA A 185 5.86 11.26 -4.32
N ALA A 186 4.84 10.44 -4.06
CA ALA A 186 4.88 9.38 -3.04
C ALA A 186 5.52 8.09 -3.57
N LEU A 187 5.80 8.00 -4.87
CA LEU A 187 6.42 6.84 -5.50
C LEU A 187 7.94 7.00 -5.48
N GLY A 188 8.63 5.98 -4.99
CA GLY A 188 10.09 5.96 -4.88
C GLY A 188 10.70 4.70 -5.48
N LEU A 189 11.95 4.46 -5.13
CA LEU A 189 12.63 3.21 -5.49
C LEU A 189 12.01 2.04 -4.71
N PRO A 190 11.95 0.84 -5.32
CA PRO A 190 11.46 -0.37 -4.65
C PRO A 190 12.55 -0.94 -3.70
N GLN A 191 12.87 -0.16 -2.66
CA GLN A 191 13.84 -0.46 -1.63
C GLN A 191 13.13 -0.53 -0.27
N ALA A 192 13.42 -1.57 0.50
CA ALA A 192 12.76 -1.77 1.79
C ALA A 192 12.97 -0.58 2.74
N LEU A 193 11.90 -0.16 3.38
CA LEU A 193 11.86 0.89 4.39
C LEU A 193 11.63 0.23 5.76
N TYR A 194 12.60 0.36 6.64
CA TYR A 194 12.49 -0.14 8.01
C TYR A 194 12.34 1.02 8.99
N ALA A 195 11.67 0.77 10.11
CA ALA A 195 11.60 1.75 11.19
C ALA A 195 12.98 1.87 11.84
N GLY A 196 13.54 3.09 11.85
CA GLY A 196 14.85 3.38 12.44
C GLY A 196 16.01 3.50 11.44
N ASP A 197 15.73 3.45 10.14
CA ASP A 197 16.70 3.81 9.09
C ASP A 197 16.78 5.33 8.87
#